data_b984ef07ca8d503deb8d101d440c55f1
#
_entry.id   b984ef07ca8d503deb8d101d440c55f1
#
_cell.length_a   1.000
_cell.length_b   1.000
_cell.length_c   1.000
_cell.angle_alpha   90.00
_cell.angle_beta   90.00
_cell.angle_gamma   90.00
#
_symmetry.space_group_name_H-M   'P 1'
#
loop_
_entity.id
_entity.type
_entity.pdbx_description
1 polymer ?
#
loop_
_entity_poly.entity_id
_entity_poly.type
_entity_poly.pdbx_seq_one_letter_code
_entity_poly.pdbx_strand_id
1 'polypeptide(L)'
;MSSSIAAAAAASSTTTPVRNSNNNNDNIAGRTTEEEKGYVHIYTGNGKGKTTAAIGLAVRAMMAGKKVFIGQFVKSEKYHETKLEAYMNQDQQHLLCIKQYGNGCFIYKNEPTHHDKMMAVAGLVECERLLLGIPTTIPAQVARSSGAAASDESIDHSGNHYDMIILDELTIALRYNLIDIHDVVRIIQQRTPKIEVVITGRDAPHELIQIGDVVTEMNCIKHYYRDQGVQARDGIER
;
A
#
# COMPACT_ATOMS: atom_id res chain seq x y z
N MET A 1 28.66 27.42 59.20
CA MET A 1 27.32 27.71 59.75
C MET A 1 26.35 26.90 58.93
N SER A 2 26.08 25.64 59.35
CA SER A 2 24.89 25.17 60.07
C SER A 2 23.59 25.63 59.42
N SER A 3 22.75 24.79 58.88
CA SER A 3 21.97 23.80 59.61
C SER A 3 21.22 22.84 58.64
N SER A 4 21.20 21.60 59.05
CA SER A 4 20.39 20.45 58.60
C SER A 4 18.94 20.62 59.04
N ILE A 5 17.97 20.22 58.19
CA ILE A 5 16.67 19.77 58.65
C ILE A 5 16.28 18.51 57.84
N ALA A 6 16.22 17.39 58.53
CA ALA A 6 15.59 16.19 58.08
C ALA A 6 14.10 16.25 58.40
N ALA A 7 13.24 15.81 57.45
CA ALA A 7 11.82 15.54 57.71
C ALA A 7 11.48 14.12 57.23
N ALA A 8 10.92 13.37 58.14
CA ALA A 8 10.55 11.97 58.01
C ALA A 8 9.34 11.76 57.11
N ALA A 9 9.38 10.73 56.28
CA ALA A 9 8.25 10.25 55.53
C ALA A 9 7.47 9.22 56.36
N ALA A 10 6.21 9.45 56.60
CA ALA A 10 5.26 8.46 57.14
C ALA A 10 4.61 7.69 55.97
N ALA A 11 4.79 6.41 55.99
CA ALA A 11 4.09 5.48 55.08
C ALA A 11 2.69 5.21 55.61
N SER A 12 1.68 5.49 54.82
CA SER A 12 0.32 5.02 55.07
C SER A 12 -0.01 3.95 54.03
N SER A 13 -0.12 2.69 54.47
CA SER A 13 -0.63 1.56 53.74
C SER A 13 -2.15 1.63 53.64
N THR A 14 -2.71 1.87 52.46
CA THR A 14 -4.12 1.64 52.19
C THR A 14 -4.25 0.44 51.25
N THR A 15 -4.67 -0.68 51.83
CA THR A 15 -5.12 -1.89 51.15
C THR A 15 -6.47 -1.60 50.50
N THR A 16 -6.54 -1.62 49.16
CA THR A 16 -7.80 -1.63 48.41
C THR A 16 -8.27 -3.06 48.25
N PRO A 17 -9.59 -3.35 48.44
CA PRO A 17 -10.10 -4.71 48.32
C PRO A 17 -10.19 -5.15 46.85
N VAL A 18 -9.74 -6.38 46.57
CA VAL A 18 -9.95 -7.09 45.33
C VAL A 18 -11.45 -7.27 45.09
N ARG A 19 -12.01 -6.63 44.07
CA ARG A 19 -13.37 -6.93 43.60
C ARG A 19 -13.33 -8.17 42.69
N ASN A 20 -13.88 -9.27 43.20
CA ASN A 20 -14.34 -10.38 42.37
C ASN A 20 -15.48 -9.86 41.48
N SER A 21 -15.28 -9.86 40.17
CA SER A 21 -16.35 -9.68 39.20
C SER A 21 -16.58 -11.00 38.45
N ASN A 22 -17.42 -11.83 39.02
CA ASN A 22 -18.12 -12.86 38.26
C ASN A 22 -19.40 -12.23 37.63
N ASN A 23 -19.63 -12.62 36.40
CA ASN A 23 -20.86 -12.50 35.62
C ASN A 23 -21.29 -11.10 35.17
N ASN A 24 -20.89 -10.77 33.95
CA ASN A 24 -21.83 -10.11 33.04
C ASN A 24 -21.81 -10.86 31.71
N ASN A 25 -22.75 -11.77 31.52
CA ASN A 25 -23.29 -12.13 30.22
C ASN A 25 -24.02 -10.90 29.67
N ASP A 26 -23.29 -9.94 29.17
CA ASP A 26 -23.90 -8.91 28.36
C ASP A 26 -24.04 -9.45 26.93
N ASN A 27 -25.29 -9.69 26.58
CA ASN A 27 -25.80 -9.91 25.24
C ASN A 27 -25.18 -8.93 24.24
N ILE A 28 -24.14 -9.37 23.54
CA ILE A 28 -23.70 -8.73 22.29
C ILE A 28 -24.53 -9.36 21.16
N ALA A 29 -25.87 -9.27 21.29
CA ALA A 29 -26.76 -9.49 20.18
C ALA A 29 -27.13 -8.12 19.61
N GLY A 30 -26.51 -7.78 18.43
CA GLY A 30 -26.91 -6.59 17.68
C GLY A 30 -25.82 -5.77 17.06
N ARG A 31 -24.59 -6.26 16.89
CA ARG A 31 -23.74 -5.73 15.83
C ARG A 31 -24.19 -6.38 14.53
N THR A 32 -25.07 -5.70 13.79
CA THR A 32 -25.17 -5.89 12.35
C THR A 32 -23.73 -5.77 11.85
N THR A 33 -23.22 -6.81 11.19
CA THR A 33 -21.96 -6.75 10.47
C THR A 33 -22.16 -5.73 9.35
N GLU A 34 -21.94 -4.44 9.63
CA GLU A 34 -21.70 -3.50 8.55
C GLU A 34 -20.57 -4.11 7.74
N GLU A 35 -20.85 -4.41 6.49
CA GLU A 35 -19.83 -4.97 5.61
C GLU A 35 -18.63 -4.00 5.62
N GLU A 36 -17.47 -4.49 6.00
CA GLU A 36 -16.25 -3.67 6.08
C GLU A 36 -16.03 -3.00 4.71
N LYS A 37 -16.24 -1.69 4.66
CA LYS A 37 -16.03 -0.89 3.46
C LYS A 37 -14.54 -0.53 3.38
N GLY A 38 -13.93 -0.68 2.21
CA GLY A 38 -12.60 -0.16 1.91
C GLY A 38 -12.67 1.31 1.47
N TYR A 39 -11.64 2.08 1.79
CA TYR A 39 -11.52 3.51 1.52
C TYR A 39 -10.41 3.80 0.52
N VAL A 40 -10.43 5.00 -0.08
CA VAL A 40 -9.42 5.49 -1.01
C VAL A 40 -8.51 6.48 -0.30
N HIS A 41 -7.23 6.11 -0.16
CA HIS A 41 -6.18 6.97 0.39
C HIS A 41 -5.34 7.55 -0.73
N ILE A 42 -5.04 8.84 -0.66
CA ILE A 42 -4.17 9.53 -1.60
C ILE A 42 -3.03 10.20 -0.84
N TYR A 43 -1.79 9.77 -1.12
CA TYR A 43 -0.58 10.37 -0.57
C TYR A 43 0.12 11.17 -1.67
N THR A 44 0.01 12.49 -1.62
CA THR A 44 0.52 13.39 -2.65
C THR A 44 1.53 14.39 -2.11
N GLY A 45 1.89 15.39 -2.91
CA GLY A 45 2.83 16.44 -2.55
C GLY A 45 4.28 16.17 -2.95
N ASN A 46 5.12 17.18 -2.76
CA ASN A 46 6.51 17.18 -3.19
C ASN A 46 7.52 16.70 -2.12
N GLY A 47 7.03 16.43 -0.90
CA GLY A 47 7.82 15.91 0.21
C GLY A 47 8.14 14.41 0.09
N LYS A 48 9.19 14.00 0.83
CA LYS A 48 9.59 12.59 0.96
C LYS A 48 8.61 11.82 1.84
N GLY A 49 8.39 10.53 1.55
CA GLY A 49 7.71 9.61 2.46
C GLY A 49 6.43 8.98 1.90
N LYS A 50 5.93 9.36 0.73
CA LYS A 50 4.69 8.81 0.14
C LYS A 50 4.72 7.30 0.00
N THR A 51 5.67 6.77 -0.77
CA THR A 51 5.88 5.32 -0.92
C THR A 51 6.18 4.66 0.42
N THR A 52 7.02 5.29 1.27
CA THR A 52 7.35 4.76 2.61
C THR A 52 6.10 4.62 3.48
N ALA A 53 5.19 5.59 3.46
CA ALA A 53 3.92 5.52 4.19
C ALA A 53 3.02 4.42 3.64
N ALA A 54 2.92 4.29 2.31
CA ALA A 54 2.13 3.25 1.66
C ALA A 54 2.66 1.84 2.00
N ILE A 55 3.98 1.63 1.94
CA ILE A 55 4.61 0.37 2.33
C ILE A 55 4.42 0.10 3.83
N GLY A 56 4.53 1.11 4.69
CA GLY A 56 4.23 0.98 6.12
C GLY A 56 2.78 0.54 6.39
N LEU A 57 1.83 1.06 5.62
CA LEU A 57 0.43 0.64 5.70
C LEU A 57 0.25 -0.80 5.19
N ALA A 58 0.94 -1.18 4.09
CA ALA A 58 0.96 -2.56 3.60
C ALA A 58 1.44 -3.55 4.66
N VAL A 59 2.58 -3.25 5.32
CA VAL A 59 3.11 -4.08 6.41
C VAL A 59 2.09 -4.21 7.55
N ARG A 60 1.45 -3.11 7.94
CA ARG A 60 0.40 -3.14 8.98
C ARG A 60 -0.79 -4.01 8.57
N ALA A 61 -1.23 -3.93 7.32
CA ALA A 61 -2.32 -4.74 6.79
C ALA A 61 -1.97 -6.23 6.78
N MET A 62 -0.77 -6.58 6.31
CA MET A 62 -0.28 -7.96 6.31
C MET A 62 -0.17 -8.56 7.73
N MET A 63 0.27 -7.75 8.72
CA MET A 63 0.30 -8.19 10.12
C MET A 63 -1.09 -8.44 10.69
N ALA A 64 -2.13 -7.90 10.07
CA ALA A 64 -3.53 -8.20 10.36
C ALA A 64 -4.11 -9.36 9.49
N GLY A 65 -3.26 -10.06 8.74
CA GLY A 65 -3.65 -11.18 7.86
C GLY A 65 -4.29 -10.76 6.53
N LYS A 66 -4.20 -9.48 6.16
CA LYS A 66 -4.78 -8.96 4.91
C LYS A 66 -3.84 -9.19 3.72
N LYS A 67 -4.42 -9.55 2.58
CA LYS A 67 -3.69 -9.67 1.30
C LYS A 67 -3.49 -8.32 0.64
N VAL A 68 -2.26 -8.01 0.27
CA VAL A 68 -1.86 -6.72 -0.31
C VAL A 68 -1.24 -6.90 -1.69
N PHE A 69 -1.73 -6.13 -2.65
CA PHE A 69 -1.09 -5.96 -3.95
C PHE A 69 -0.46 -4.57 -4.06
N ILE A 70 0.75 -4.50 -4.58
CA ILE A 70 1.45 -3.24 -4.84
C ILE A 70 1.82 -3.17 -6.31
N GLY A 71 1.19 -2.27 -7.06
CA GLY A 71 1.54 -1.93 -8.42
C GLY A 71 2.40 -0.67 -8.44
N GLN A 72 3.67 -0.78 -8.80
CA GLN A 72 4.59 0.36 -8.89
C GLN A 72 4.67 0.85 -10.34
N PHE A 73 4.05 2.01 -10.61
CA PHE A 73 4.10 2.64 -11.92
C PHE A 73 5.42 3.38 -12.14
N VAL A 74 5.84 3.50 -13.40
CA VAL A 74 7.04 4.27 -13.81
C VAL A 74 8.37 3.76 -13.22
N LYS A 75 8.35 2.75 -12.38
CA LYS A 75 9.53 2.14 -11.77
C LYS A 75 9.94 0.87 -12.51
N SER A 76 11.23 0.72 -12.83
CA SER A 76 11.83 -0.53 -13.33
C SER A 76 12.97 -1.01 -12.44
N GLU A 77 13.59 -0.11 -11.68
CA GLU A 77 14.62 -0.51 -10.73
C GLU A 77 13.98 -1.12 -9.50
N LYS A 78 14.51 -2.25 -9.07
CA LYS A 78 14.10 -2.93 -7.84
C LYS A 78 14.65 -2.18 -6.64
N TYR A 79 13.88 -1.24 -6.12
CA TYR A 79 14.17 -0.65 -4.81
C TYR A 79 14.07 -1.71 -3.71
N HIS A 80 14.67 -1.42 -2.54
CA HIS A 80 14.78 -2.42 -1.48
C HIS A 80 13.43 -2.91 -0.95
N GLU A 81 12.36 -2.13 -1.05
CA GLU A 81 11.02 -2.56 -0.67
C GLU A 81 10.51 -3.75 -1.50
N THR A 82 10.97 -3.93 -2.74
CA THR A 82 10.59 -5.10 -3.57
C THR A 82 11.18 -6.42 -3.04
N LYS A 83 12.14 -6.35 -2.13
CA LYS A 83 12.70 -7.54 -1.47
C LYS A 83 11.83 -8.03 -0.32
N LEU A 84 10.81 -7.26 0.08
CA LEU A 84 9.96 -7.60 1.22
C LEU A 84 9.33 -8.99 1.08
N GLU A 85 8.92 -9.38 -0.13
CA GLU A 85 8.39 -10.73 -0.42
C GLU A 85 9.38 -11.85 -0.02
N ALA A 86 10.69 -11.63 -0.26
CA ALA A 86 11.73 -12.62 0.06
C ALA A 86 12.02 -12.73 1.57
N TYR A 87 11.66 -11.74 2.36
CA TYR A 87 11.84 -11.75 3.81
C TYR A 87 10.62 -12.31 4.57
N MET A 88 9.52 -12.54 3.88
CA MET A 88 8.34 -13.15 4.48
C MET A 88 8.56 -14.67 4.65
N ASN A 89 8.06 -15.23 5.75
CA ASN A 89 8.04 -16.68 5.93
C ASN A 89 7.07 -17.35 4.92
N GLN A 90 7.20 -18.66 4.72
CA GLN A 90 6.39 -19.40 3.75
C GLN A 90 4.88 -19.24 3.95
N ASP A 91 4.44 -19.15 5.20
CA ASP A 91 3.02 -19.01 5.53
C ASP A 91 2.46 -17.63 5.21
N GLN A 92 3.33 -16.63 5.04
CA GLN A 92 2.95 -15.23 4.79
C GLN A 92 3.21 -14.75 3.36
N GLN A 93 3.99 -15.49 2.57
CA GLN A 93 4.32 -15.09 1.18
C GLN A 93 3.09 -14.85 0.31
N HIS A 94 2.00 -15.56 0.57
CA HIS A 94 0.74 -15.37 -0.14
C HIS A 94 0.04 -14.05 0.17
N LEU A 95 0.46 -13.30 1.20
CA LEU A 95 -0.14 -12.03 1.63
C LEU A 95 0.36 -10.82 0.84
N LEU A 96 1.46 -10.94 0.10
CA LEU A 96 2.03 -9.81 -0.63
C LEU A 96 2.35 -10.20 -2.08
N CYS A 97 1.98 -9.30 -2.99
CA CYS A 97 2.43 -9.35 -4.38
C CYS A 97 2.86 -7.95 -4.82
N ILE A 98 4.10 -7.82 -5.31
CA ILE A 98 4.64 -6.55 -5.82
C ILE A 98 4.94 -6.69 -7.31
N LYS A 99 4.36 -5.82 -8.13
CA LYS A 99 4.63 -5.76 -9.57
C LYS A 99 5.07 -4.37 -9.99
N GLN A 100 5.95 -4.30 -10.98
CA GLN A 100 6.47 -3.05 -11.53
C GLN A 100 6.01 -2.85 -12.96
N TYR A 101 5.53 -1.65 -13.27
CA TYR A 101 4.99 -1.25 -14.57
C TYR A 101 5.72 0.00 -15.06
N GLY A 102 7.00 -0.16 -15.38
CA GLY A 102 7.84 0.91 -15.92
C GLY A 102 9.12 0.38 -16.54
N ASN A 103 9.79 1.25 -17.30
CA ASN A 103 11.04 0.94 -17.98
C ASN A 103 12.24 1.74 -17.44
N GLY A 104 12.09 2.35 -16.26
CA GLY A 104 13.12 3.13 -15.58
C GLY A 104 12.68 4.47 -15.05
N CYS A 105 13.33 4.93 -13.97
CA CYS A 105 13.05 6.21 -13.31
C CYS A 105 13.46 7.44 -14.11
N PHE A 106 13.84 7.32 -15.38
CA PHE A 106 14.43 8.40 -16.18
C PHE A 106 13.41 9.23 -16.95
N ILE A 107 12.12 8.99 -16.81
CA ILE A 107 11.04 9.81 -17.41
C ILE A 107 11.19 11.29 -17.02
N TYR A 108 11.78 11.60 -15.86
CA TYR A 108 12.04 12.99 -15.43
C TYR A 108 13.08 13.74 -16.30
N LYS A 109 13.88 13.01 -17.09
CA LYS A 109 14.95 13.59 -17.93
C LYS A 109 14.66 13.50 -19.42
N ASN A 110 13.78 12.59 -19.84
CA ASN A 110 13.47 12.32 -21.23
C ASN A 110 11.95 12.32 -21.43
N GLU A 111 11.50 12.54 -22.65
CA GLU A 111 10.09 12.34 -22.99
C GLU A 111 9.72 10.85 -22.87
N PRO A 112 8.50 10.54 -22.41
CA PRO A 112 8.02 9.18 -22.31
C PRO A 112 8.04 8.48 -23.66
N THR A 113 8.46 7.24 -23.67
CA THR A 113 8.46 6.40 -24.88
C THR A 113 7.13 5.67 -25.06
N HIS A 114 6.90 5.15 -26.26
CA HIS A 114 5.75 4.25 -26.50
C HIS A 114 5.76 3.03 -25.56
N HIS A 115 6.93 2.51 -25.23
CA HIS A 115 7.10 1.39 -24.31
C HIS A 115 6.65 1.76 -22.89
N ASP A 116 7.01 2.94 -22.39
CA ASP A 116 6.55 3.43 -21.08
C ASP A 116 5.03 3.50 -21.02
N LYS A 117 4.40 3.98 -22.10
CA LYS A 117 2.93 4.02 -22.20
C LYS A 117 2.33 2.61 -22.18
N MET A 118 2.89 1.67 -22.94
CA MET A 118 2.42 0.28 -22.96
C MET A 118 2.52 -0.37 -21.58
N MET A 119 3.62 -0.18 -20.87
CA MET A 119 3.81 -0.73 -19.53
C MET A 119 2.81 -0.14 -18.52
N ALA A 120 2.60 1.18 -18.54
CA ALA A 120 1.64 1.83 -17.66
C ALA A 120 0.20 1.39 -17.94
N VAL A 121 -0.19 1.26 -19.21
CA VAL A 121 -1.53 0.76 -19.61
C VAL A 121 -1.71 -0.70 -19.18
N ALA A 122 -0.70 -1.56 -19.40
CA ALA A 122 -0.75 -2.95 -18.95
C ALA A 122 -0.91 -3.04 -17.42
N GLY A 123 -0.19 -2.19 -16.67
CA GLY A 123 -0.34 -2.09 -15.24
C GLY A 123 -1.75 -1.66 -14.81
N LEU A 124 -2.31 -0.66 -15.49
CA LEU A 124 -3.67 -0.20 -15.19
C LEU A 124 -4.71 -1.29 -15.47
N VAL A 125 -4.60 -2.02 -16.58
CA VAL A 125 -5.49 -3.15 -16.92
C VAL A 125 -5.42 -4.25 -15.88
N GLU A 126 -4.24 -4.60 -15.41
CA GLU A 126 -4.10 -5.58 -14.32
C GLU A 126 -4.71 -5.09 -13.01
N CYS A 127 -4.44 -3.84 -12.63
CA CYS A 127 -5.03 -3.24 -11.43
C CYS A 127 -6.57 -3.15 -11.54
N GLU A 128 -7.11 -2.81 -12.71
CA GLU A 128 -8.56 -2.82 -12.96
C GLU A 128 -9.15 -4.20 -12.68
N ARG A 129 -8.56 -5.24 -13.25
CA ARG A 129 -9.01 -6.61 -13.04
C ARG A 129 -9.03 -6.99 -11.55
N LEU A 130 -7.98 -6.63 -10.80
CA LEU A 130 -7.88 -6.89 -9.37
C LEU A 130 -8.89 -6.09 -8.56
N LEU A 131 -9.07 -4.81 -8.87
CA LEU A 131 -10.02 -3.92 -8.20
C LEU A 131 -11.47 -4.34 -8.44
N LEU A 132 -11.79 -4.84 -9.63
CA LEU A 132 -13.12 -5.36 -9.96
C LEU A 132 -13.36 -6.80 -9.48
N GLY A 133 -12.35 -7.46 -8.89
CA GLY A 133 -12.45 -8.85 -8.43
C GLY A 133 -12.64 -9.86 -9.58
N ILE A 134 -12.13 -9.52 -10.78
CA ILE A 134 -12.26 -10.40 -11.96
C ILE A 134 -11.21 -11.51 -11.87
N PRO A 135 -11.62 -12.80 -11.87
CA PRO A 135 -10.68 -13.92 -11.78
C PRO A 135 -9.75 -13.99 -12.99
N THR A 136 -8.52 -14.48 -12.78
CA THR A 136 -7.63 -14.81 -13.90
C THR A 136 -8.06 -16.17 -14.46
N THR A 137 -9.00 -16.16 -15.40
CA THR A 137 -9.28 -17.37 -16.18
C THR A 137 -8.29 -17.44 -17.33
N ILE A 138 -7.16 -18.13 -17.14
CA ILE A 138 -6.43 -18.70 -18.26
C ILE A 138 -7.19 -19.99 -18.59
N PRO A 139 -7.83 -20.10 -19.77
CA PRO A 139 -8.44 -21.36 -20.16
C PRO A 139 -7.34 -22.43 -20.17
N ALA A 140 -7.55 -23.53 -19.47
CA ALA A 140 -6.60 -24.66 -19.38
C ALA A 140 -6.15 -25.21 -20.75
N GLN A 141 -6.84 -24.83 -21.82
CA GLN A 141 -6.52 -25.18 -23.20
C GLN A 141 -5.36 -24.37 -23.79
N VAL A 142 -5.10 -23.12 -23.33
CA VAL A 142 -3.99 -22.29 -23.84
C VAL A 142 -2.67 -22.67 -23.17
N ALA A 143 -2.71 -23.11 -21.90
CA ALA A 143 -1.51 -23.57 -21.19
C ALA A 143 -0.89 -24.85 -21.78
N ARG A 144 -1.67 -25.67 -22.46
CA ARG A 144 -1.19 -26.93 -23.08
C ARG A 144 -0.55 -26.76 -24.44
N SER A 145 -0.71 -25.62 -25.11
CA SER A 145 -0.18 -25.39 -26.46
C SER A 145 1.19 -24.69 -26.47
N SER A 146 1.70 -24.20 -25.34
CA SER A 146 2.96 -23.44 -25.29
C SER A 146 4.19 -24.24 -24.85
N GLY A 147 4.13 -25.58 -24.70
CA GLY A 147 5.31 -26.44 -24.52
C GLY A 147 6.25 -26.10 -23.35
N ALA A 148 5.86 -25.21 -22.44
CA ALA A 148 6.62 -24.93 -21.25
C ALA A 148 6.38 -26.03 -20.22
N ALA A 149 7.44 -26.73 -19.81
CA ALA A 149 7.40 -27.69 -18.72
C ALA A 149 6.84 -27.00 -17.49
N ALA A 150 5.66 -27.44 -17.04
CA ALA A 150 5.06 -27.00 -15.81
C ALA A 150 5.97 -27.45 -14.65
N SER A 151 6.77 -26.57 -14.10
CA SER A 151 7.19 -26.69 -12.72
C SER A 151 5.93 -26.53 -11.87
N ASP A 152 5.66 -27.52 -11.08
CA ASP A 152 4.49 -27.70 -10.23
C ASP A 152 4.49 -26.66 -9.10
N GLU A 153 4.22 -25.39 -9.45
CA GLU A 153 3.86 -24.38 -8.48
C GLU A 153 2.33 -24.40 -8.42
N SER A 154 1.82 -24.87 -7.30
CA SER A 154 0.41 -24.88 -6.92
C SER A 154 -0.12 -23.44 -7.00
N ILE A 155 -0.61 -23.05 -8.18
CA ILE A 155 -1.38 -21.82 -8.36
C ILE A 155 -2.65 -22.00 -7.55
N ASP A 156 -2.71 -21.34 -6.41
CA ASP A 156 -3.92 -21.23 -5.59
C ASP A 156 -5.03 -20.62 -6.46
N HIS A 157 -5.93 -21.47 -6.93
CA HIS A 157 -7.09 -21.10 -7.73
C HIS A 157 -8.21 -20.47 -6.88
N SER A 158 -8.01 -20.26 -5.58
CA SER A 158 -8.96 -19.61 -4.69
C SER A 158 -8.95 -18.08 -4.81
N GLY A 159 -9.19 -17.57 -6.01
CA GLY A 159 -9.51 -16.16 -6.29
C GLY A 159 -8.42 -15.15 -5.89
N ASN A 160 -7.89 -14.42 -6.87
CA ASN A 160 -7.05 -13.22 -6.71
C ASN A 160 -7.81 -12.10 -5.97
N HIS A 161 -8.25 -12.35 -4.74
CA HIS A 161 -8.85 -11.34 -3.89
C HIS A 161 -7.77 -10.70 -3.05
N TYR A 162 -7.63 -9.38 -3.18
CA TYR A 162 -6.79 -8.55 -2.32
C TYR A 162 -7.68 -7.68 -1.44
N ASP A 163 -7.29 -7.53 -0.17
CA ASP A 163 -7.94 -6.62 0.76
C ASP A 163 -7.47 -5.18 0.57
N MET A 164 -6.23 -5.01 0.09
CA MET A 164 -5.62 -3.72 -0.17
C MET A 164 -4.88 -3.72 -1.50
N ILE A 165 -5.06 -2.66 -2.29
CA ILE A 165 -4.34 -2.43 -3.55
C ILE A 165 -3.65 -1.07 -3.49
N ILE A 166 -2.33 -1.07 -3.63
CA ILE A 166 -1.50 0.12 -3.64
C ILE A 166 -1.06 0.41 -5.07
N LEU A 167 -1.36 1.61 -5.55
CA LEU A 167 -0.98 2.13 -6.85
C LEU A 167 0.12 3.17 -6.64
N ASP A 168 1.37 2.68 -6.54
CA ASP A 168 2.52 3.51 -6.19
C ASP A 168 3.03 4.27 -7.42
N GLU A 169 3.26 5.59 -7.27
CA GLU A 169 3.63 6.54 -8.32
C GLU A 169 2.61 6.63 -9.49
N LEU A 170 1.34 6.29 -9.25
CA LEU A 170 0.27 6.37 -10.26
C LEU A 170 0.09 7.79 -10.78
N THR A 171 0.18 8.81 -9.91
CA THR A 171 0.01 10.21 -10.31
C THR A 171 1.12 10.68 -11.25
N ILE A 172 2.30 10.06 -11.20
CA ILE A 172 3.38 10.33 -12.15
C ILE A 172 3.03 9.78 -13.54
N ALA A 173 2.42 8.58 -13.62
CA ALA A 173 1.95 8.05 -14.89
C ALA A 173 0.85 8.94 -15.50
N LEU A 174 -0.03 9.50 -14.69
CA LEU A 174 -1.03 10.50 -15.10
C LEU A 174 -0.38 11.79 -15.59
N ARG A 175 0.56 12.34 -14.84
CA ARG A 175 1.29 13.58 -15.19
C ARG A 175 1.96 13.51 -16.54
N TYR A 176 2.48 12.35 -16.92
CA TYR A 176 3.15 12.11 -18.19
C TYR A 176 2.19 11.59 -19.28
N ASN A 177 0.88 11.62 -19.06
CA ASN A 177 -0.14 11.16 -20.00
C ASN A 177 0.09 9.72 -20.50
N LEU A 178 0.65 8.85 -19.65
CA LEU A 178 0.82 7.43 -19.94
C LEU A 178 -0.52 6.68 -19.82
N ILE A 179 -1.39 7.13 -18.92
CA ILE A 179 -2.74 6.61 -18.66
C ILE A 179 -3.70 7.79 -18.54
N ASP A 180 -4.99 7.54 -18.77
CA ASP A 180 -6.04 8.56 -18.71
C ASP A 180 -6.62 8.65 -17.28
N ILE A 181 -6.83 9.86 -16.78
CA ILE A 181 -7.41 10.11 -15.45
C ILE A 181 -8.86 9.60 -15.35
N HIS A 182 -9.64 9.69 -16.43
CA HIS A 182 -11.03 9.25 -16.43
C HIS A 182 -11.14 7.73 -16.28
N ASP A 183 -10.21 6.98 -16.90
CA ASP A 183 -10.11 5.52 -16.71
C ASP A 183 -9.79 5.18 -15.26
N VAL A 184 -8.81 5.86 -14.66
CA VAL A 184 -8.41 5.63 -13.26
C VAL A 184 -9.58 5.92 -12.32
N VAL A 185 -10.26 7.05 -12.48
CA VAL A 185 -11.41 7.42 -11.63
C VAL A 185 -12.54 6.40 -11.78
N ARG A 186 -12.86 6.01 -13.01
CA ARG A 186 -13.89 4.99 -13.32
C ARG A 186 -13.58 3.67 -12.61
N ILE A 187 -12.37 3.16 -12.74
CA ILE A 187 -11.92 1.89 -12.15
C ILE A 187 -12.04 1.94 -10.62
N ILE A 188 -11.58 3.02 -9.99
CA ILE A 188 -11.63 3.17 -8.54
C ILE A 188 -13.08 3.25 -8.04
N GLN A 189 -13.95 3.96 -8.74
CA GLN A 189 -15.36 4.06 -8.37
C GLN A 189 -16.13 2.75 -8.54
N GLN A 190 -15.75 1.93 -9.50
CA GLN A 190 -16.37 0.64 -9.79
C GLN A 190 -15.75 -0.53 -9.00
N ARG A 191 -14.73 -0.27 -8.19
CA ARG A 191 -14.04 -1.31 -7.43
C ARG A 191 -14.97 -2.10 -6.50
N THR A 192 -14.57 -3.31 -6.20
CA THR A 192 -15.20 -4.10 -5.13
C THR A 192 -15.20 -3.27 -3.83
N PRO A 193 -16.36 -3.07 -3.18
CA PRO A 193 -16.49 -2.11 -2.07
C PRO A 193 -15.59 -2.37 -0.85
N LYS A 194 -15.13 -3.60 -0.65
CA LYS A 194 -14.27 -3.99 0.49
C LYS A 194 -12.79 -3.72 0.28
N ILE A 195 -12.35 -3.40 -0.94
CA ILE A 195 -10.94 -3.20 -1.25
C ILE A 195 -10.50 -1.81 -0.79
N GLU A 196 -9.49 -1.78 0.07
CA GLU A 196 -8.75 -0.57 0.43
C GLU A 196 -7.83 -0.17 -0.73
N VAL A 197 -7.86 1.08 -1.15
CA VAL A 197 -7.02 1.60 -2.24
C VAL A 197 -6.09 2.66 -1.72
N VAL A 198 -4.80 2.56 -2.04
CA VAL A 198 -3.80 3.57 -1.69
C VAL A 198 -3.14 4.05 -2.97
N ILE A 199 -3.16 5.34 -3.23
CA ILE A 199 -2.55 5.96 -4.40
C ILE A 199 -1.42 6.87 -3.93
N THR A 200 -0.26 6.76 -4.56
CA THR A 200 0.85 7.66 -4.26
C THR A 200 1.35 8.39 -5.49
N GLY A 201 2.03 9.48 -5.26
CA GLY A 201 2.81 10.25 -6.23
C GLY A 201 2.66 11.76 -6.05
N ARG A 202 3.36 12.52 -6.88
CA ARG A 202 3.33 13.99 -6.84
C ARG A 202 2.17 14.52 -7.66
N ASP A 203 1.74 15.74 -7.33
CA ASP A 203 0.80 16.52 -8.13
C ASP A 203 -0.48 15.72 -8.48
N ALA A 204 -1.13 15.16 -7.46
CA ALA A 204 -2.38 14.41 -7.66
C ALA A 204 -3.43 15.30 -8.35
N PRO A 205 -4.03 14.85 -9.47
CA PRO A 205 -5.09 15.59 -10.15
C PRO A 205 -6.30 15.83 -9.24
N HIS A 206 -7.00 16.91 -9.49
CA HIS A 206 -8.18 17.30 -8.71
C HIS A 206 -9.27 16.21 -8.71
N GLU A 207 -9.43 15.52 -9.81
CA GLU A 207 -10.37 14.43 -10.00
C GLU A 207 -10.10 13.26 -9.04
N LEU A 208 -8.81 12.95 -8.80
CA LEU A 208 -8.44 11.95 -7.78
C LEU A 208 -8.71 12.46 -6.37
N ILE A 209 -8.34 13.72 -6.09
CA ILE A 209 -8.56 14.32 -4.77
C ILE A 209 -10.05 14.28 -4.41
N GLN A 210 -10.94 14.51 -5.36
CA GLN A 210 -12.39 14.51 -5.14
C GLN A 210 -12.96 13.12 -4.78
N ILE A 211 -12.37 12.04 -5.26
CA ILE A 211 -12.81 10.67 -4.94
C ILE A 211 -12.06 10.04 -3.76
N GLY A 212 -11.05 10.72 -3.24
CA GLY A 212 -10.28 10.26 -2.08
C GLY A 212 -11.07 10.43 -0.79
N ASP A 213 -11.16 9.37 0.02
CA ASP A 213 -11.73 9.41 1.36
C ASP A 213 -10.72 9.98 2.37
N VAL A 214 -9.40 9.73 2.14
CA VAL A 214 -8.29 10.26 2.93
C VAL A 214 -7.25 10.85 1.97
N VAL A 215 -6.98 12.14 2.09
CA VAL A 215 -5.97 12.82 1.27
C VAL A 215 -4.92 13.45 2.19
N THR A 216 -3.67 13.03 2.00
CA THR A 216 -2.52 13.56 2.76
C THR A 216 -1.52 14.18 1.81
N GLU A 217 -1.22 15.46 2.00
CA GLU A 217 -0.19 16.16 1.25
C GLU A 217 1.11 16.22 2.06
N MET A 218 2.17 15.61 1.52
CA MET A 218 3.51 15.64 2.12
C MET A 218 4.31 16.79 1.53
N ASN A 219 4.45 17.86 2.32
CA ASN A 219 5.14 19.06 1.90
C ASN A 219 6.64 19.03 2.24
N CYS A 220 7.47 19.41 1.26
CA CYS A 220 8.91 19.47 1.43
C CYS A 220 9.32 20.82 2.04
N ILE A 221 9.44 20.86 3.38
CA ILE A 221 9.92 22.05 4.10
C ILE A 221 11.43 22.21 3.88
N LYS A 222 12.19 21.11 4.01
CA LYS A 222 13.66 21.05 3.82
C LYS A 222 14.05 19.72 3.22
N HIS A 223 15.08 19.73 2.36
CA HIS A 223 15.52 18.48 1.72
C HIS A 223 17.02 18.50 1.45
N TYR A 224 17.77 17.58 2.05
CA TYR A 224 19.22 17.46 1.90
C TYR A 224 19.71 17.30 0.44
N TYR A 225 18.90 16.73 -0.47
CA TYR A 225 19.23 16.69 -1.88
C TYR A 225 19.33 18.10 -2.48
N ARG A 226 18.36 18.98 -2.16
CA ARG A 226 18.35 20.37 -2.66
C ARG A 226 19.41 21.23 -1.98
N ASP A 227 19.55 21.07 -0.66
CA ASP A 227 20.35 21.97 0.18
C ASP A 227 21.81 21.54 0.23
N GLN A 228 22.11 20.24 0.06
CA GLN A 228 23.43 19.66 0.30
C GLN A 228 23.89 18.74 -0.85
N GLY A 229 23.08 18.51 -1.89
CA GLY A 229 23.40 17.63 -3.02
C GLY A 229 23.46 16.14 -2.67
N VAL A 230 22.92 15.72 -1.50
CA VAL A 230 22.96 14.32 -1.08
C VAL A 230 22.15 13.45 -2.04
N GLN A 231 22.82 12.48 -2.66
CA GLN A 231 22.20 11.55 -3.61
C GLN A 231 21.36 10.48 -2.91
N ALA A 232 20.55 9.76 -3.71
CA ALA A 232 19.74 8.64 -3.19
C ALA A 232 20.63 7.54 -2.60
N ARG A 233 20.29 7.07 -1.39
CA ARG A 233 21.05 6.08 -0.61
C ARG A 233 20.26 4.79 -0.47
N ASP A 234 20.98 3.67 -0.42
CA ASP A 234 20.38 2.36 -0.22
C ASP A 234 19.68 2.25 1.15
N GLY A 235 18.48 1.70 1.15
CA GLY A 235 17.66 1.56 2.35
C GLY A 235 17.04 2.84 2.90
N ILE A 236 17.30 4.01 2.26
CA ILE A 236 16.73 5.31 2.67
C ILE A 236 15.85 5.92 1.57
N GLU A 237 16.34 6.03 0.35
CA GLU A 237 15.58 6.53 -0.81
C GLU A 237 15.29 5.43 -1.83
N ARG A 238 16.06 4.36 -1.84
CA ARG A 238 15.92 3.22 -2.76
C ARG A 238 16.25 1.89 -2.09
#